data_0549abde3778618e72bb51baa4551214
#
_entry.id   0549abde3778618e72bb51baa4551214
#
_cell.length_a   1.000
_cell.length_b   1.000
_cell.length_c   1.000
_cell.angle_alpha   90.00
_cell.angle_beta   90.00
_cell.angle_gamma   90.00
#
_symmetry.space_group_name_H-M   'P 1'
#
loop_
_entity.id
_entity.type
_entity.pdbx_description
1 polymer ?
#
loop_
_entity_poly.entity_id
_entity_poly.type
_entity_poly.pdbx_seq_one_letter_code
_entity_poly.pdbx_strand_id
1 'polypeptide(L)'
;MKRLQEMYDETEAMGYEVVGVFLNGSQNYGLDYEGSDIDSKAILLPKFNDFVLNKTPVSTTHVCSNNEHIDLKDIRSMFQCFKKQNINFIEILFSDYIIMNPKYEKLFQPIFDNKEKIARYNNYAAVGCMVGMIMEKYKALEHPYPATVDKIEKFGYDPKQLHHMFRVHRFLLDYICEVDYKDCLFNPHEGGPQKINRSQRRIIFCRRRKKNWS
;
A
#
# COMPACT_ATOMS: atom_id res chain seq x y z
N MET A 1 -11.30 -13.59 -0.36
CA MET A 1 -10.80 -14.51 -1.40
C MET A 1 -11.71 -14.54 -2.64
N LYS A 2 -13.03 -14.83 -2.52
CA LYS A 2 -13.92 -14.92 -3.70
C LYS A 2 -13.88 -13.65 -4.57
N ARG A 3 -13.94 -12.46 -3.98
CA ARG A 3 -13.89 -11.17 -4.71
C ARG A 3 -12.56 -10.95 -5.42
N LEU A 4 -11.44 -11.31 -4.80
CA LEU A 4 -10.13 -11.22 -5.47
C LEU A 4 -10.03 -12.19 -6.65
N GLN A 5 -10.67 -13.36 -6.57
CA GLN A 5 -10.72 -14.29 -7.69
C GLN A 5 -11.55 -13.71 -8.85
N GLU A 6 -12.70 -13.11 -8.55
CA GLU A 6 -13.52 -12.41 -9.56
C GLU A 6 -12.72 -11.30 -10.27
N MET A 7 -11.95 -10.50 -9.52
CA MET A 7 -11.07 -9.46 -10.07
C MET A 7 -9.94 -10.04 -10.93
N TYR A 8 -9.37 -11.17 -10.50
CA TYR A 8 -8.37 -11.90 -11.28
C TYR A 8 -8.95 -12.36 -12.61
N ASP A 9 -10.10 -13.04 -12.59
CA ASP A 9 -10.78 -13.58 -13.78
C ASP A 9 -11.19 -12.46 -14.74
N GLU A 10 -11.69 -11.33 -14.22
CA GLU A 10 -12.06 -10.16 -15.01
C GLU A 10 -10.83 -9.52 -15.68
N THR A 11 -9.71 -9.45 -14.97
CA THR A 11 -8.45 -8.92 -15.53
C THR A 11 -7.90 -9.82 -16.64
N GLU A 12 -7.97 -11.15 -16.49
CA GLU A 12 -7.60 -12.10 -17.56
C GLU A 12 -8.53 -11.98 -18.76
N ALA A 13 -9.85 -11.81 -18.53
CA ALA A 13 -10.83 -11.62 -19.60
C ALA A 13 -10.58 -10.35 -20.44
N MET A 14 -9.93 -9.33 -19.85
CA MET A 14 -9.45 -8.15 -20.59
C MET A 14 -8.24 -8.43 -21.50
N GLY A 15 -7.72 -9.66 -21.48
CA GLY A 15 -6.58 -10.09 -22.31
C GLY A 15 -5.20 -9.78 -21.73
N TYR A 16 -5.13 -9.50 -20.43
CA TYR A 16 -3.87 -9.36 -19.72
C TYR A 16 -3.34 -10.71 -19.23
N GLU A 17 -2.02 -10.88 -19.23
CA GLU A 17 -1.33 -11.97 -18.55
C GLU A 17 -1.11 -11.57 -17.08
N VAL A 18 -1.91 -12.13 -16.17
CA VAL A 18 -1.88 -11.79 -14.76
C VAL A 18 -0.86 -12.64 -14.01
N VAL A 19 0.05 -12.02 -13.28
CA VAL A 19 0.98 -12.69 -12.34
C VAL A 19 0.27 -12.98 -11.02
N GLY A 20 -0.47 -12.02 -10.50
CA GLY A 20 -1.25 -12.16 -9.29
C GLY A 20 -2.04 -10.90 -8.96
N VAL A 21 -3.08 -11.08 -8.14
CA VAL A 21 -3.92 -10.02 -7.58
C VAL A 21 -3.77 -10.02 -6.07
N PHE A 22 -3.53 -8.85 -5.52
CA PHE A 22 -3.17 -8.62 -4.13
C PHE A 22 -4.21 -7.71 -3.48
N LEU A 23 -4.73 -8.10 -2.33
CA LEU A 23 -5.55 -7.20 -1.52
C LEU A 23 -4.72 -6.00 -1.09
N ASN A 24 -5.34 -4.82 -1.12
CA ASN A 24 -4.73 -3.55 -0.75
C ASN A 24 -5.70 -2.73 0.11
N GLY A 25 -5.23 -1.62 0.68
CA GLY A 25 -6.08 -0.65 1.34
C GLY A 25 -6.46 -0.98 2.78
N SER A 26 -7.62 -0.48 3.22
CA SER A 26 -8.05 -0.48 4.62
C SER A 26 -8.06 -1.87 5.26
N GLN A 27 -8.39 -2.90 4.52
CA GLN A 27 -8.43 -4.28 5.01
C GLN A 27 -7.04 -4.82 5.39
N ASN A 28 -5.98 -4.40 4.70
CA ASN A 28 -4.60 -4.75 5.08
C ASN A 28 -4.13 -4.04 6.35
N TYR A 29 -4.81 -2.96 6.75
CA TYR A 29 -4.39 -2.13 7.88
C TYR A 29 -5.21 -2.37 9.14
N GLY A 30 -6.26 -3.21 9.10
CA GLY A 30 -7.23 -3.36 10.17
C GLY A 30 -8.10 -2.11 10.39
N LEU A 31 -8.37 -1.37 9.31
CA LEU A 31 -9.15 -0.14 9.29
C LEU A 31 -10.45 -0.29 8.49
N ASP A 32 -10.78 -1.51 8.12
CA ASP A 32 -12.02 -1.84 7.44
C ASP A 32 -13.23 -1.74 8.36
N TYR A 33 -14.36 -1.41 7.77
CA TYR A 33 -15.68 -1.39 8.42
C TYR A 33 -16.70 -2.02 7.49
N GLU A 34 -17.87 -2.34 8.00
CA GLU A 34 -18.95 -2.88 7.19
C GLU A 34 -19.30 -1.92 6.04
N GLY A 35 -19.15 -2.41 4.80
CA GLY A 35 -19.31 -1.59 3.59
C GLY A 35 -18.03 -0.94 3.04
N SER A 36 -16.86 -1.25 3.60
CA SER A 36 -15.58 -0.84 3.00
C SER A 36 -15.40 -1.48 1.62
N ASP A 37 -15.00 -0.67 0.64
CA ASP A 37 -14.62 -1.15 -0.69
C ASP A 37 -13.42 -2.09 -0.62
N ILE A 38 -13.35 -3.03 -1.55
CA ILE A 38 -12.18 -3.89 -1.74
C ILE A 38 -11.27 -3.24 -2.77
N ASP A 39 -10.16 -2.70 -2.30
CA ASP A 39 -9.09 -2.23 -3.16
C ASP A 39 -8.11 -3.36 -3.44
N SER A 40 -7.66 -3.48 -4.68
CA SER A 40 -6.67 -4.49 -5.06
C SER A 40 -5.65 -3.95 -6.06
N LYS A 41 -4.54 -4.67 -6.19
CA LYS A 41 -3.50 -4.41 -7.19
C LYS A 41 -3.19 -5.69 -7.95
N ALA A 42 -3.17 -5.61 -9.27
CA ALA A 42 -2.74 -6.69 -10.14
C ALA A 42 -1.34 -6.41 -10.73
N ILE A 43 -0.49 -7.41 -10.66
CA ILE A 43 0.79 -7.41 -11.40
C ILE A 43 0.56 -8.12 -12.73
N LEU A 44 0.89 -7.42 -13.81
CA LEU A 44 0.71 -7.90 -15.19
C LEU A 44 2.05 -8.16 -15.85
N LEU A 45 2.12 -9.21 -16.67
CA LEU A 45 3.24 -9.41 -17.58
C LEU A 45 2.97 -8.73 -18.94
N PRO A 46 3.94 -7.98 -19.46
CA PRO A 46 3.84 -7.46 -20.84
C PRO A 46 3.89 -8.60 -21.85
N LYS A 47 3.21 -8.45 -22.99
CA LYS A 47 3.41 -9.32 -24.14
C LYS A 47 4.86 -9.19 -24.62
N PHE A 48 5.42 -10.26 -25.16
CA PHE A 48 6.80 -10.27 -25.63
C PHE A 48 7.11 -9.10 -26.59
N ASN A 49 6.22 -8.84 -27.55
CA ASN A 49 6.38 -7.73 -28.48
C ASN A 49 6.38 -6.36 -27.78
N ASP A 50 5.56 -6.17 -26.74
CA ASP A 50 5.48 -4.92 -26.00
C ASP A 50 6.76 -4.70 -25.19
N PHE A 51 7.35 -5.79 -24.69
CA PHE A 51 8.62 -5.77 -23.99
C PHE A 51 9.79 -5.41 -24.95
N VAL A 52 9.89 -6.14 -26.07
CA VAL A 52 10.98 -5.94 -27.06
C VAL A 52 10.92 -4.55 -27.71
N LEU A 53 9.72 -4.07 -28.02
CA LEU A 53 9.51 -2.74 -28.60
C LEU A 53 9.51 -1.62 -27.55
N ASN A 54 9.82 -1.93 -26.29
CA ASN A 54 9.85 -1.00 -25.17
C ASN A 54 8.59 -0.10 -25.11
N LYS A 55 7.42 -0.69 -25.35
CA LYS A 55 6.15 0.05 -25.21
C LYS A 55 5.94 0.50 -23.77
N THR A 56 5.22 1.58 -23.62
CA THR A 56 4.86 2.14 -22.31
C THR A 56 4.21 1.07 -21.43
N PRO A 57 4.74 0.82 -20.22
CA PRO A 57 4.16 -0.14 -19.28
C PRO A 57 2.75 0.23 -18.86
N VAL A 58 1.86 -0.75 -18.76
CA VAL A 58 0.50 -0.55 -18.24
C VAL A 58 0.58 -0.04 -16.80
N SER A 59 -0.15 1.04 -16.52
CA SER A 59 -0.33 1.61 -15.19
C SER A 59 -1.64 2.38 -15.18
N THR A 60 -2.73 1.71 -14.80
CA THR A 60 -4.09 2.26 -14.83
C THR A 60 -4.93 1.62 -13.72
N THR A 61 -6.02 2.28 -13.35
CA THR A 61 -7.03 1.71 -12.45
C THR A 61 -8.22 1.28 -13.29
N HIS A 62 -8.67 0.06 -13.09
CA HIS A 62 -9.90 -0.48 -13.67
C HIS A 62 -11.00 -0.50 -12.61
N VAL A 63 -12.21 -0.13 -13.00
CA VAL A 63 -13.41 -0.26 -12.17
C VAL A 63 -14.10 -1.56 -12.55
N CYS A 64 -14.13 -2.50 -11.63
CA CYS A 64 -14.75 -3.81 -11.83
C CYS A 64 -16.27 -3.71 -11.93
N SER A 65 -16.90 -4.77 -12.43
CA SER A 65 -18.35 -4.87 -12.61
C SER A 65 -19.17 -4.60 -11.34
N ASN A 66 -18.57 -4.72 -10.18
CA ASN A 66 -19.14 -4.48 -8.85
C ASN A 66 -18.79 -3.09 -8.25
N ASN A 67 -18.24 -2.18 -9.05
CA ASN A 67 -17.73 -0.86 -8.67
C ASN A 67 -16.50 -0.87 -7.74
N GLU A 68 -15.86 -2.00 -7.51
CA GLU A 68 -14.58 -2.06 -6.80
C GLU A 68 -13.43 -1.73 -7.75
N HIS A 69 -12.30 -1.33 -7.18
CA HIS A 69 -11.16 -0.84 -7.95
C HIS A 69 -10.00 -1.84 -7.94
N ILE A 70 -9.40 -2.03 -9.12
CA ILE A 70 -8.16 -2.77 -9.26
C ILE A 70 -7.11 -1.93 -9.98
N ASP A 71 -5.96 -1.73 -9.33
CA ASP A 71 -4.81 -1.07 -9.93
C ASP A 71 -4.03 -2.07 -10.79
N LEU A 72 -4.08 -1.91 -12.08
CA LEU A 72 -3.36 -2.73 -13.07
C LEU A 72 -1.97 -2.17 -13.28
N LYS A 73 -0.95 -2.96 -13.00
CA LYS A 73 0.44 -2.52 -13.12
C LYS A 73 1.33 -3.55 -13.76
N ASP A 74 1.96 -3.16 -14.88
CA ASP A 74 3.02 -3.94 -15.52
C ASP A 74 4.16 -4.20 -14.53
N ILE A 75 4.71 -5.41 -14.54
CA ILE A 75 5.78 -5.85 -13.63
C ILE A 75 7.01 -4.94 -13.68
N ARG A 76 7.33 -4.35 -14.85
CA ARG A 76 8.42 -3.39 -15.00
C ARG A 76 8.20 -2.15 -14.13
N SER A 77 6.96 -1.62 -14.16
CA SER A 77 6.56 -0.48 -13.32
C SER A 77 6.48 -0.86 -11.85
N MET A 78 6.03 -2.08 -11.53
CA MET A 78 5.98 -2.56 -10.15
C MET A 78 7.38 -2.62 -9.53
N PHE A 79 8.37 -3.17 -10.23
CA PHE A 79 9.76 -3.18 -9.76
C PHE A 79 10.35 -1.78 -9.60
N GLN A 80 9.97 -0.82 -10.47
CA GLN A 80 10.36 0.58 -10.26
C GLN A 80 9.72 1.18 -8.99
N CYS A 81 8.49 0.81 -8.65
CA CYS A 81 7.86 1.21 -7.40
C CYS A 81 8.59 0.62 -6.17
N PHE A 82 9.01 -0.65 -6.24
CA PHE A 82 9.83 -1.27 -5.19
C PHE A 82 11.18 -0.56 -5.04
N LYS A 83 11.88 -0.30 -6.15
CA LYS A 83 13.14 0.44 -6.15
C LYS A 83 13.02 1.84 -5.56
N LYS A 84 11.91 2.53 -5.83
CA LYS A 84 11.60 3.86 -5.28
C LYS A 84 11.08 3.81 -3.84
N GLN A 85 10.95 2.62 -3.27
CA GLN A 85 10.40 2.41 -1.93
C GLN A 85 8.99 3.01 -1.75
N ASN A 86 8.15 2.89 -2.78
CA ASN A 86 6.79 3.38 -2.70
C ASN A 86 5.95 2.44 -1.81
N ILE A 87 5.60 2.90 -0.62
CA ILE A 87 4.91 2.10 0.38
C ILE A 87 3.57 1.57 -0.10
N ASN A 88 2.84 2.31 -0.94
CA ASN A 88 1.56 1.86 -1.51
C ASN A 88 1.69 0.65 -2.45
N PHE A 89 2.90 0.31 -2.87
CA PHE A 89 3.17 -0.86 -3.72
C PHE A 89 3.97 -1.93 -3.00
N ILE A 90 4.85 -1.57 -2.07
CA ILE A 90 5.59 -2.54 -1.25
C ILE A 90 4.63 -3.30 -0.33
N GLU A 91 3.58 -2.66 0.16
CA GLU A 91 2.59 -3.26 1.08
C GLU A 91 1.94 -4.54 0.54
N ILE A 92 1.82 -4.69 -0.80
CA ILE A 92 1.24 -5.90 -1.40
C ILE A 92 2.03 -7.17 -1.07
N LEU A 93 3.34 -7.05 -0.83
CA LEU A 93 4.19 -8.18 -0.44
C LEU A 93 3.88 -8.69 0.98
N PHE A 94 3.14 -7.92 1.76
CA PHE A 94 2.75 -8.21 3.13
C PHE A 94 1.25 -8.48 3.29
N SER A 95 0.51 -8.49 2.18
CA SER A 95 -0.91 -8.83 2.19
C SER A 95 -1.12 -10.30 2.57
N ASP A 96 -2.13 -10.57 3.39
CA ASP A 96 -2.53 -11.94 3.75
C ASP A 96 -3.46 -12.57 2.70
N TYR A 97 -3.97 -11.77 1.75
CA TYR A 97 -4.92 -12.20 0.73
C TYR A 97 -4.37 -11.95 -0.66
N ILE A 98 -3.96 -13.02 -1.30
CA ILE A 98 -3.31 -13.00 -2.61
C ILE A 98 -3.90 -14.12 -3.47
N ILE A 99 -4.20 -13.81 -4.73
CA ILE A 99 -4.46 -14.80 -5.78
C ILE A 99 -3.26 -14.78 -6.74
N MET A 100 -2.48 -15.84 -6.73
CA MET A 100 -1.33 -16.00 -7.63
C MET A 100 -1.70 -16.87 -8.82
N ASN A 101 -1.20 -16.51 -9.99
CA ASN A 101 -1.21 -17.43 -11.13
C ASN A 101 -0.22 -18.57 -10.84
N PRO A 102 -0.66 -19.85 -10.85
CA PRO A 102 0.20 -21.00 -10.52
C PRO A 102 1.44 -21.11 -11.40
N LYS A 103 1.39 -20.58 -12.62
CA LYS A 103 2.51 -20.52 -13.57
C LYS A 103 3.68 -19.68 -13.04
N TYR A 104 3.39 -18.64 -12.27
CA TYR A 104 4.37 -17.65 -11.79
C TYR A 104 4.69 -17.75 -10.32
N GLU A 105 3.94 -18.52 -9.56
CA GLU A 105 4.07 -18.61 -8.08
C GLU A 105 5.50 -18.93 -7.67
N LYS A 106 6.09 -20.00 -8.24
CA LYS A 106 7.49 -20.38 -7.92
C LYS A 106 8.52 -19.32 -8.32
N LEU A 107 8.26 -18.59 -9.40
CA LEU A 107 9.16 -17.52 -9.88
C LEU A 107 9.05 -16.28 -8.99
N PHE A 108 7.88 -16.04 -8.39
CA PHE A 108 7.65 -14.90 -7.51
C PHE A 108 8.04 -15.16 -6.05
N GLN A 109 8.15 -16.43 -5.64
CA GLN A 109 8.48 -16.83 -4.28
C GLN A 109 9.75 -16.16 -3.71
N PRO A 110 10.87 -16.00 -4.46
CA PRO A 110 12.05 -15.30 -3.95
C PRO A 110 11.79 -13.84 -3.56
N ILE A 111 10.80 -13.19 -4.16
CA ILE A 111 10.39 -11.82 -3.81
C ILE A 111 9.71 -11.83 -2.44
N PHE A 112 8.80 -12.77 -2.19
CA PHE A 112 8.16 -12.94 -0.89
C PHE A 112 9.15 -13.31 0.21
N ASP A 113 10.10 -14.22 -0.07
CA ASP A 113 11.13 -14.65 0.89
C ASP A 113 12.06 -13.50 1.30
N ASN A 114 12.20 -12.48 0.45
CA ASN A 114 13.04 -11.31 0.70
C ASN A 114 12.25 -10.02 0.92
N LYS A 115 10.94 -10.09 1.19
CA LYS A 115 10.06 -8.92 1.28
C LYS A 115 10.53 -7.86 2.27
N GLU A 116 11.03 -8.23 3.45
CA GLU A 116 11.59 -7.28 4.42
C GLU A 116 12.85 -6.57 3.88
N LYS A 117 13.74 -7.30 3.20
CA LYS A 117 14.91 -6.69 2.57
C LYS A 117 14.52 -5.74 1.44
N ILE A 118 13.50 -6.10 0.66
CA ILE A 118 12.96 -5.25 -0.41
C ILE A 118 12.34 -3.98 0.20
N ALA A 119 11.55 -4.11 1.26
CA ALA A 119 10.89 -3.00 1.93
C ALA A 119 11.86 -2.04 2.64
N ARG A 120 13.09 -2.49 2.92
CA ARG A 120 14.14 -1.70 3.60
C ARG A 120 15.39 -1.51 2.76
N TYR A 121 15.30 -1.79 1.49
CA TYR A 121 16.42 -1.69 0.55
C TYR A 121 17.07 -0.30 0.52
N ASN A 122 16.26 0.76 0.63
CA ASN A 122 16.74 2.14 0.64
C ASN A 122 15.89 2.99 1.62
N ASN A 123 16.37 3.08 2.85
CA ASN A 123 15.67 3.80 3.91
C ASN A 123 15.49 5.29 3.62
N TYR A 124 16.44 5.94 2.92
CA TYR A 124 16.31 7.35 2.53
C TYR A 124 15.17 7.56 1.55
N ALA A 125 15.07 6.70 0.53
CA ALA A 125 13.98 6.75 -0.43
C ALA A 125 12.63 6.45 0.24
N ALA A 126 12.57 5.48 1.17
CA ALA A 126 11.37 5.15 1.91
C ALA A 126 10.89 6.33 2.77
N VAL A 127 11.78 6.94 3.55
CA VAL A 127 11.47 8.11 4.37
C VAL A 127 11.03 9.28 3.48
N GLY A 128 11.75 9.56 2.39
CA GLY A 128 11.37 10.59 1.42
C GLY A 128 9.99 10.38 0.80
N CYS A 129 9.66 9.13 0.43
CA CYS A 129 8.34 8.76 -0.07
C CYS A 129 7.24 9.04 0.96
N MET A 130 7.43 8.56 2.21
CA MET A 130 6.45 8.76 3.28
C MET A 130 6.25 10.23 3.64
N VAL A 131 7.32 11.02 3.74
CA VAL A 131 7.24 12.46 3.97
C VAL A 131 6.50 13.15 2.81
N GLY A 132 6.81 12.78 1.56
CA GLY A 132 6.10 13.29 0.38
C GLY A 132 4.61 13.02 0.44
N MET A 133 4.21 11.80 0.81
CA MET A 133 2.81 11.41 0.98
C MET A 133 2.12 12.19 2.11
N ILE A 134 2.78 12.37 3.25
CA ILE A 134 2.24 13.19 4.36
C ILE A 134 1.99 14.62 3.88
N MET A 135 2.96 15.22 3.17
CA MET A 135 2.83 16.58 2.66
C MET A 135 1.75 16.71 1.58
N GLU A 136 1.58 15.69 0.73
CA GLU A 136 0.49 15.62 -0.25
C GLU A 136 -0.87 15.63 0.46
N LYS A 137 -1.05 14.77 1.46
CA LYS A 137 -2.29 14.69 2.23
C LYS A 137 -2.55 15.95 3.04
N TYR A 138 -1.51 16.56 3.60
CA TYR A 138 -1.61 17.86 4.27
C TYR A 138 -2.14 18.95 3.33
N LYS A 139 -1.59 19.07 2.12
CA LYS A 139 -2.07 20.03 1.11
C LYS A 139 -3.51 19.76 0.66
N ALA A 140 -3.92 18.49 0.68
CA ALA A 140 -5.27 18.09 0.28
C ALA A 140 -6.32 18.29 1.38
N LEU A 141 -5.93 18.60 2.63
CA LEU A 141 -6.87 18.72 3.76
C LEU A 141 -7.98 19.75 3.51
N GLU A 142 -7.60 20.91 3.03
CA GLU A 142 -8.51 22.06 2.83
C GLU A 142 -8.81 22.31 1.35
N HIS A 143 -8.29 21.44 0.45
CA HIS A 143 -8.48 21.64 -0.98
C HIS A 143 -9.82 21.05 -1.44
N PRO A 144 -10.77 21.89 -1.91
CA PRO A 144 -12.09 21.44 -2.30
C PRO A 144 -12.04 20.72 -3.66
N TYR A 145 -12.44 19.46 -3.67
CA TYR A 145 -12.80 18.71 -4.87
C TYR A 145 -14.29 18.44 -4.87
N PRO A 146 -14.94 18.17 -6.02
CA PRO A 146 -16.36 17.87 -6.06
C PRO A 146 -16.82 16.79 -5.07
N ALA A 147 -15.97 15.79 -4.80
CA ALA A 147 -16.26 14.69 -3.86
C ALA A 147 -15.98 15.03 -2.38
N THR A 148 -15.38 16.18 -2.06
CA THR A 148 -14.94 16.55 -0.70
C THR A 148 -15.49 17.89 -0.22
N VAL A 149 -16.09 18.68 -1.10
CA VAL A 149 -16.66 20.01 -0.79
C VAL A 149 -17.58 19.97 0.43
N ASP A 150 -18.58 19.08 0.45
CA ASP A 150 -19.53 18.99 1.56
C ASP A 150 -18.86 18.66 2.90
N LYS A 151 -17.76 17.87 2.87
CA LYS A 151 -17.00 17.50 4.06
C LYS A 151 -16.18 18.67 4.57
N ILE A 152 -15.55 19.41 3.65
CA ILE A 152 -14.76 20.59 3.99
C ILE A 152 -15.66 21.69 4.54
N GLU A 153 -16.83 21.94 3.94
CA GLU A 153 -17.82 22.89 4.45
C GLU A 153 -18.31 22.51 5.86
N LYS A 154 -18.51 21.21 6.11
CA LYS A 154 -19.03 20.72 7.40
C LYS A 154 -17.98 20.70 8.51
N PHE A 155 -16.73 20.30 8.21
CA PHE A 155 -15.69 20.02 9.19
C PHE A 155 -14.50 20.99 9.14
N GLY A 156 -14.42 21.85 8.12
CA GLY A 156 -13.27 22.70 7.85
C GLY A 156 -12.10 22.00 7.17
N TYR A 157 -12.18 20.68 6.99
CA TYR A 157 -11.15 19.86 6.35
C TYR A 157 -11.72 18.51 5.87
N ASP A 158 -10.97 17.77 5.04
CA ASP A 158 -11.32 16.38 4.67
C ASP A 158 -10.81 15.38 5.72
N PRO A 159 -11.69 14.74 6.52
CA PRO A 159 -11.32 13.77 7.54
C PRO A 159 -10.57 12.54 6.99
N LYS A 160 -10.86 12.13 5.73
CA LYS A 160 -10.19 11.00 5.08
C LYS A 160 -8.71 11.33 4.83
N GLN A 161 -8.40 12.53 4.34
CA GLN A 161 -7.02 12.97 4.12
C GLN A 161 -6.26 13.08 5.44
N LEU A 162 -6.89 13.62 6.48
CA LEU A 162 -6.32 13.72 7.82
C LEU A 162 -5.96 12.32 8.38
N HIS A 163 -6.88 11.37 8.28
CA HIS A 163 -6.66 10.00 8.72
C HIS A 163 -5.50 9.33 7.96
N HIS A 164 -5.46 9.48 6.63
CA HIS A 164 -4.34 8.97 5.82
C HIS A 164 -3.00 9.60 6.22
N MET A 165 -2.97 10.90 6.49
CA MET A 165 -1.77 11.62 6.92
C MET A 165 -1.24 11.03 8.23
N PHE A 166 -2.11 10.84 9.24
CA PHE A 166 -1.71 10.26 10.52
C PHE A 166 -1.26 8.80 10.39
N ARG A 167 -1.94 8.01 9.55
CA ARG A 167 -1.54 6.63 9.29
C ARG A 167 -0.11 6.56 8.72
N VAL A 168 0.19 7.36 7.71
CA VAL A 168 1.53 7.36 7.09
C VAL A 168 2.58 7.93 8.06
N HIS A 169 2.22 8.95 8.86
CA HIS A 169 3.11 9.47 9.89
C HIS A 169 3.46 8.42 10.96
N ARG A 170 2.47 7.67 11.43
CA ARG A 170 2.70 6.58 12.38
C ARG A 170 3.57 5.49 11.76
N PHE A 171 3.23 5.07 10.54
CA PHE A 171 4.05 4.12 9.79
C PHE A 171 5.52 4.58 9.71
N LEU A 172 5.77 5.84 9.37
CA LEU A 172 7.12 6.41 9.32
C LEU A 172 7.84 6.28 10.67
N LEU A 173 7.19 6.59 11.78
CA LEU A 173 7.80 6.48 13.11
C LEU A 173 8.14 5.03 13.46
N ASP A 174 7.25 4.09 13.20
CA ASP A 174 7.47 2.68 13.45
C ASP A 174 8.57 2.12 12.51
N TYR A 175 8.59 2.54 11.24
CA TYR A 175 9.59 2.16 10.26
C TYR A 175 11.01 2.59 10.66
N ILE A 176 11.21 3.84 11.10
CA ILE A 176 12.53 4.32 11.54
C ILE A 176 12.96 3.72 12.88
N CYS A 177 12.02 3.19 13.67
CA CYS A 177 12.27 2.40 14.87
C CYS A 177 12.51 0.92 14.59
N GLU A 178 12.65 0.52 13.33
CA GLU A 178 12.94 -0.85 12.89
C GLU A 178 11.87 -1.88 13.33
N VAL A 179 10.61 -1.43 13.48
CA VAL A 179 9.47 -2.34 13.67
C VAL A 179 9.28 -3.14 12.38
N ASP A 180 8.94 -4.42 12.48
CA ASP A 180 8.66 -5.27 11.31
C ASP A 180 7.67 -4.59 10.36
N TYR A 181 7.91 -4.66 9.05
CA TYR A 181 7.15 -3.87 8.07
C TYR A 181 5.64 -4.17 8.13
N LYS A 182 5.27 -5.43 8.34
CA LYS A 182 3.87 -5.82 8.50
C LYS A 182 3.22 -5.15 9.72
N ASP A 183 3.96 -5.03 10.83
CA ASP A 183 3.47 -4.36 12.04
C ASP A 183 3.37 -2.83 11.85
N CYS A 184 4.25 -2.23 11.01
CA CYS A 184 4.12 -0.82 10.62
C CYS A 184 2.84 -0.56 9.82
N LEU A 185 2.43 -1.52 8.96
CA LEU A 185 1.20 -1.41 8.16
C LEU A 185 -0.05 -1.48 9.02
N PHE A 186 -0.05 -2.37 10.04
CA PHE A 186 -1.22 -2.64 10.84
C PHE A 186 -1.51 -1.49 11.81
N ASN A 187 -2.65 -0.85 11.62
CA ASN A 187 -3.11 0.27 12.45
C ASN A 187 -4.57 0.07 12.85
N PRO A 188 -4.86 -0.84 13.80
CA PRO A 188 -6.22 -1.11 14.22
C PRO A 188 -6.87 0.14 14.81
N HIS A 189 -8.17 0.31 14.59
CA HIS A 189 -8.96 1.38 15.20
C HIS A 189 -8.76 1.40 16.71
N GLU A 190 -8.24 2.48 17.26
CA GLU A 190 -8.14 2.71 18.70
C GLU A 190 -9.52 3.10 19.24
N GLY A 191 -10.42 2.13 19.35
CA GLY A 191 -11.75 2.28 19.94
C GLY A 191 -11.93 1.56 21.27
N GLY A 192 -10.84 1.06 21.87
CA GLY A 192 -10.84 0.37 23.17
C GLY A 192 -9.86 0.96 24.17
N PRO A 193 -9.94 0.57 25.49
CA PRO A 193 -9.01 1.07 26.50
C PRO A 193 -7.58 0.79 26.05
N GLN A 194 -6.79 1.83 25.91
CA GLN A 194 -5.43 1.85 25.40
C GLN A 194 -4.56 0.78 26.06
N LYS A 195 -4.44 -0.38 25.46
CA LYS A 195 -3.25 -1.20 25.68
C LYS A 195 -2.13 -0.47 24.97
N ILE A 196 -1.26 0.18 25.73
CA ILE A 196 0.00 0.77 25.25
C ILE A 196 0.68 -0.31 24.39
N ASN A 197 0.54 -0.18 23.09
CA ASN A 197 0.97 -1.19 22.12
C ASN A 197 2.51 -1.31 22.20
N ARG A 198 3.06 -2.47 21.87
CA ARG A 198 4.52 -2.72 21.85
C ARG A 198 5.29 -1.64 21.10
N SER A 199 4.72 -1.04 20.05
CA SER A 199 5.29 0.08 19.29
C SER A 199 5.49 1.34 20.15
N GLN A 200 4.56 1.70 21.03
CA GLN A 200 4.73 2.87 21.91
C GLN A 200 5.84 2.65 22.96
N ARG A 201 6.03 1.41 23.43
CA ARG A 201 7.17 1.06 24.29
C ARG A 201 8.50 1.19 23.55
N ARG A 202 8.54 0.84 22.23
CA ARG A 202 9.75 0.96 21.41
C ARG A 202 10.10 2.42 21.07
N ILE A 203 9.13 3.30 20.84
CA ILE A 203 9.37 4.75 20.65
C ILE A 203 10.07 5.37 21.87
N ILE A 204 9.66 5.00 23.07
CA ILE A 204 10.35 5.42 24.30
C ILE A 204 11.78 4.85 24.34
N PHE A 205 11.99 3.64 23.83
CA PHE A 205 13.31 3.00 23.79
C PHE A 205 14.23 3.61 22.72
N CYS A 206 13.71 3.95 21.54
CA CYS A 206 14.46 4.68 20.49
C CYS A 206 14.91 6.07 20.97
N ARG A 207 14.05 6.82 21.69
CA ARG A 207 14.42 8.10 22.31
C ARG A 207 15.53 7.95 23.37
N ARG A 208 15.59 6.84 24.09
CA ARG A 208 16.67 6.57 25.07
C ARG A 208 17.99 6.17 24.40
N ARG A 209 17.99 5.44 23.28
CA ARG A 209 19.21 5.12 22.55
C ARG A 209 19.89 6.37 21.98
N LYS A 210 19.15 7.36 21.45
CA LYS A 210 19.72 8.61 20.94
C LYS A 210 20.37 9.49 22.02
N LYS A 211 20.01 9.36 23.30
CA LYS A 211 20.66 10.09 24.41
C LYS A 211 22.01 9.53 24.84
N ASN A 212 22.38 8.33 24.38
CA ASN A 212 23.65 7.70 24.73
C ASN A 212 24.73 7.84 23.62
N TRP A 213 24.49 8.67 22.59
CA TRP A 213 25.42 8.96 21.50
C TRP A 213 25.80 10.45 21.40
N SER A 214 25.68 11.18 22.54
CA SER A 214 26.16 12.55 22.67
C SER A 214 27.24 12.64 23.75
#